data_95de164cd0a79d0d8344ea35add12456
#
_entry.id   95de164cd0a79d0d8344ea35add12456
#
_cell.length_a   1.000
_cell.length_b   1.000
_cell.length_c   1.000
_cell.angle_alpha   90.00
_cell.angle_beta   90.00
_cell.angle_gamma   90.00
#
_symmetry.space_group_name_H-M   'P 1'
#
loop_
_entity.id
_entity.type
_entity.pdbx_description
1 polymer ?
#
loop_
_entity_poly.entity_id
_entity_poly.type
_entity_poly.pdbx_seq_one_letter_code
_entity_poly.pdbx_strand_id
1 'polypeptide(L)'
;MNALYQKTNDTIVVIDSASMLYNFIPANVINNSIYRVNNFLIIDKGRKDGIEKDMGVICETGIVGKVANTTENYSSVISILHPYSIVSARFTENQHLANVSWETKDYKFGTVKDIPLHLNPQKGDTLVTSGFSNIYPAGILVGTIEEMVESDSKDFNTAKLRFSTNFSTLRHVYVIKNLHQTEIDSLTTN
;
A
#
# COMPACT_ATOMS: atom_id res chain seq x y z
N MET A 1 -7.93 9.94 16.07
CA MET A 1 -6.77 9.55 16.92
C MET A 1 -5.53 9.69 16.05
N ASN A 2 -4.69 10.70 16.30
CA ASN A 2 -3.53 11.01 15.45
C ASN A 2 -2.37 10.09 15.85
N ALA A 3 -1.92 9.26 14.92
CA ALA A 3 -0.65 8.55 15.08
C ALA A 3 0.49 9.58 15.05
N LEU A 4 1.24 9.69 16.13
CA LEU A 4 2.42 10.54 16.22
C LEU A 4 3.63 9.75 15.67
N TYR A 5 4.16 10.19 14.54
CA TYR A 5 5.42 9.70 14.01
C TYR A 5 6.58 10.41 14.76
N GLN A 6 7.38 9.65 15.49
CA GLN A 6 8.66 10.14 16.01
C GLN A 6 9.81 9.47 15.26
N LYS A 7 10.67 10.29 14.68
CA LYS A 7 11.90 9.86 14.02
C LYS A 7 13.00 9.78 15.08
N THR A 8 13.39 8.58 15.44
CA THR A 8 14.60 8.35 16.24
C THR A 8 15.52 7.43 15.47
N ASN A 9 16.74 7.92 15.13
CA ASN A 9 17.87 7.19 14.54
C ASN A 9 17.49 5.94 13.72
N ASP A 10 17.14 6.13 12.44
CA ASP A 10 16.87 5.11 11.42
C ASP A 10 15.69 4.14 11.65
N THR A 11 14.83 4.40 12.61
CA THR A 11 13.62 3.60 12.84
C THR A 11 12.40 4.50 12.95
N ILE A 12 11.38 4.31 12.11
CA ILE A 12 10.07 4.92 12.31
C ILE A 12 9.36 4.11 13.39
N VAL A 13 9.17 4.70 14.56
CA VAL A 13 8.35 4.12 15.61
C VAL A 13 6.94 4.67 15.47
N VAL A 14 6.02 3.85 15.01
CA VAL A 14 4.58 4.14 15.11
C VAL A 14 4.18 3.82 16.55
N ILE A 15 4.06 4.86 17.39
CA ILE A 15 3.66 4.70 18.80
C ILE A 15 2.14 4.64 18.86
N ASP A 16 1.59 3.48 18.58
CA ASP A 16 0.24 3.06 18.94
C ASP A 16 0.30 1.56 19.24
N SER A 17 -0.72 0.98 19.83
CA SER A 17 -0.80 -0.49 20.10
C SER A 17 -0.49 -1.35 18.86
N ALA A 18 -0.58 -0.80 17.66
CA ALA A 18 -0.11 -1.41 16.40
C ALA A 18 1.43 -1.54 16.32
N SER A 19 2.21 -0.72 17.02
CA SER A 19 3.69 -0.77 16.98
C SER A 19 4.28 -2.04 17.60
N MET A 20 3.52 -2.74 18.43
CA MET A 20 3.90 -4.04 18.98
C MET A 20 3.70 -5.19 17.98
N LEU A 21 3.01 -4.95 16.88
CA LEU A 21 2.65 -5.97 15.87
C LEU A 21 3.51 -5.94 14.61
N TYR A 22 4.16 -4.80 14.33
CA TYR A 22 4.87 -4.58 13.07
C TYR A 22 6.30 -4.08 13.30
N ASN A 23 7.22 -4.65 12.54
CA ASN A 23 8.59 -4.14 12.41
C ASN A 23 8.78 -3.56 11.00
N PHE A 24 9.54 -2.45 10.88
CA PHE A 24 9.77 -1.75 9.62
C PHE A 24 11.25 -1.85 9.27
N ILE A 25 11.56 -2.56 8.18
CA ILE A 25 12.93 -2.78 7.70
C ILE A 25 13.24 -1.72 6.64
N PRO A 26 14.15 -0.77 6.89
CA PRO A 26 14.51 0.24 5.90
C PRO A 26 15.30 -0.37 4.74
N ALA A 27 15.01 0.07 3.51
CA ALA A 27 15.67 -0.37 2.30
C ALA A 27 15.78 0.76 1.28
N ASN A 28 16.79 0.66 0.40
CA ASN A 28 16.94 1.58 -0.73
C ASN A 28 16.40 0.93 -2.01
N VAL A 29 15.77 1.74 -2.84
CA VAL A 29 15.33 1.34 -4.18
C VAL A 29 16.51 1.45 -5.13
N ILE A 30 16.95 0.33 -5.70
CA ILE A 30 18.06 0.27 -6.67
C ILE A 30 17.59 0.18 -8.11
N ASN A 31 16.33 -0.20 -8.32
CA ASN A 31 15.67 -0.16 -9.63
C ASN A 31 14.18 0.10 -9.46
N ASN A 32 13.60 0.89 -10.34
CA ASN A 32 12.17 1.23 -10.31
C ASN A 32 11.65 1.40 -11.73
N SER A 33 10.55 0.70 -12.05
CA SER A 33 9.82 0.89 -13.31
C SER A 33 8.46 1.52 -13.04
N ILE A 34 8.09 2.54 -13.83
CA ILE A 34 6.81 3.28 -13.69
C ILE A 34 6.05 3.44 -15.02
N TYR A 35 6.67 3.06 -16.14
CA TYR A 35 6.11 3.21 -17.49
C TYR A 35 5.86 1.88 -18.19
N ARG A 36 6.02 0.76 -17.50
CA ARG A 36 5.77 -0.58 -18.06
C ARG A 36 4.34 -1.01 -17.80
N VAL A 37 3.89 -2.03 -18.51
CA VAL A 37 2.62 -2.71 -18.20
C VAL A 37 2.72 -3.36 -16.83
N ASN A 38 3.84 -4.04 -16.55
CA ASN A 38 4.13 -4.67 -15.27
C ASN A 38 5.27 -3.92 -14.59
N ASN A 39 4.95 -3.15 -13.55
CA ASN A 39 5.91 -2.34 -12.84
C ASN A 39 6.42 -3.05 -11.58
N PHE A 40 7.74 -3.05 -11.43
CA PHE A 40 8.45 -3.64 -10.31
C PHE A 40 9.52 -2.69 -9.79
N LEU A 41 9.85 -2.87 -8.53
CA LEU A 41 11.03 -2.27 -7.89
C LEU A 41 11.99 -3.38 -7.47
N ILE A 42 13.29 -3.04 -7.37
CA ILE A 42 14.29 -3.86 -6.70
C ILE A 42 14.82 -3.07 -5.51
N ILE A 43 14.91 -3.72 -4.36
CA ILE A 43 15.44 -3.13 -3.12
C ILE A 43 16.69 -3.87 -2.66
N ASP A 44 17.59 -3.16 -1.94
CA ASP A 44 18.89 -3.62 -1.45
C ASP A 44 18.82 -4.42 -0.15
N LYS A 45 17.68 -5.08 0.09
CA LYS A 45 17.40 -5.93 1.24
C LYS A 45 16.83 -7.26 0.78
N GLY A 46 17.24 -8.35 1.43
CA GLY A 46 16.85 -9.70 1.08
C GLY A 46 16.56 -10.59 2.29
N ARG A 47 16.63 -11.92 2.08
CA ARG A 47 16.37 -12.91 3.15
C ARG A 47 17.25 -12.75 4.37
N LYS A 48 18.52 -12.38 4.19
CA LYS A 48 19.43 -12.14 5.33
C LYS A 48 19.00 -11.00 6.23
N ASP A 49 18.21 -10.04 5.68
CA ASP A 49 17.66 -8.91 6.42
C ASP A 49 16.27 -9.22 7.01
N GLY A 50 15.78 -10.45 6.84
CA GLY A 50 14.49 -10.91 7.34
C GLY A 50 13.31 -10.58 6.42
N ILE A 51 13.57 -10.29 5.12
CA ILE A 51 12.53 -10.03 4.14
C ILE A 51 12.01 -11.35 3.56
N GLU A 52 10.70 -11.47 3.53
CA GLU A 52 9.96 -12.60 3.02
C GLU A 52 8.95 -12.17 1.96
N LYS A 53 8.48 -13.12 1.16
CA LYS A 53 7.45 -12.91 0.16
C LYS A 53 6.16 -12.41 0.83
N ASP A 54 5.38 -11.62 0.08
CA ASP A 54 4.09 -11.02 0.46
C ASP A 54 4.16 -9.96 1.58
N MET A 55 5.35 -9.61 2.09
CA MET A 55 5.50 -8.45 2.97
C MET A 55 5.16 -7.16 2.25
N GLY A 56 4.42 -6.26 2.93
CA GLY A 56 4.07 -4.94 2.41
C GLY A 56 5.28 -4.01 2.33
N VAL A 57 5.27 -3.12 1.36
CA VAL A 57 6.32 -2.10 1.18
C VAL A 57 5.67 -0.74 1.13
N ILE A 58 6.18 0.19 1.94
CA ILE A 58 5.70 1.57 2.06
C ILE A 58 6.85 2.57 1.94
N CYS A 59 6.51 3.83 1.78
CA CYS A 59 7.41 4.96 1.94
C CYS A 59 6.81 5.99 2.92
N GLU A 60 7.49 7.10 3.14
CA GLU A 60 7.03 8.17 4.05
C GLU A 60 5.64 8.73 3.67
N THR A 61 5.29 8.71 2.39
CA THR A 61 4.05 9.30 1.87
C THR A 61 2.93 8.29 1.61
N GLY A 62 3.20 6.99 1.71
CA GLY A 62 2.15 5.98 1.52
C GLY A 62 2.64 4.63 1.05
N ILE A 63 1.70 3.86 0.49
CA ILE A 63 1.98 2.50 0.00
C ILE A 63 2.81 2.51 -1.28
N VAL A 64 3.65 1.48 -1.43
CA VAL A 64 4.50 1.29 -2.61
C VAL A 64 4.16 -0.01 -3.35
N GLY A 65 4.00 -1.11 -2.62
CA GLY A 65 3.76 -2.41 -3.21
C GLY A 65 3.95 -3.55 -2.23
N LYS A 66 4.17 -4.77 -2.72
CA LYS A 66 4.46 -5.93 -1.89
C LYS A 66 5.63 -6.74 -2.45
N VAL A 67 6.37 -7.41 -1.58
CA VAL A 67 7.50 -8.28 -1.95
C VAL A 67 6.98 -9.46 -2.77
N ALA A 68 7.54 -9.63 -3.98
CA ALA A 68 7.21 -10.74 -4.88
C ALA A 68 8.18 -11.92 -4.70
N ASN A 69 9.48 -11.62 -4.74
CA ASN A 69 10.53 -12.62 -4.59
C ASN A 69 11.70 -12.03 -3.83
N THR A 70 12.46 -12.91 -3.16
CA THR A 70 13.64 -12.54 -2.40
C THR A 70 14.83 -13.43 -2.79
N THR A 71 16.00 -12.81 -2.87
CA THR A 71 17.30 -13.49 -2.87
C THR A 71 17.97 -13.27 -1.52
N GLU A 72 19.23 -13.65 -1.37
CA GLU A 72 19.95 -13.43 -0.12
C GLU A 72 20.08 -11.94 0.23
N ASN A 73 20.42 -11.09 -0.76
CA ASN A 73 20.76 -9.68 -0.55
C ASN A 73 19.74 -8.70 -1.12
N TYR A 74 18.82 -9.14 -1.99
CA TYR A 74 17.90 -8.28 -2.74
C TYR A 74 16.50 -8.86 -2.77
N SER A 75 15.52 -7.98 -2.94
CA SER A 75 14.13 -8.40 -3.16
C SER A 75 13.50 -7.63 -4.31
N SER A 76 12.62 -8.32 -5.04
CA SER A 76 11.74 -7.70 -6.02
C SER A 76 10.39 -7.38 -5.38
N VAL A 77 9.88 -6.20 -5.67
CA VAL A 77 8.60 -5.69 -5.16
C VAL A 77 7.66 -5.48 -6.33
N ILE A 78 6.49 -6.08 -6.31
CA ILE A 78 5.39 -5.73 -7.22
C ILE A 78 4.86 -4.38 -6.79
N SER A 79 4.97 -3.38 -7.67
CA SER A 79 4.43 -2.04 -7.42
C SER A 79 2.90 -2.05 -7.36
N ILE A 80 2.29 -1.11 -6.66
CA ILE A 80 0.84 -0.87 -6.82
C ILE A 80 0.51 -0.40 -8.25
N LEU A 81 1.49 0.06 -9.02
CA LEU A 81 1.38 0.35 -10.45
C LEU A 81 1.47 -0.92 -11.32
N HIS A 82 0.92 -2.01 -10.83
CA HIS A 82 0.86 -3.29 -11.54
C HIS A 82 -0.61 -3.71 -11.69
N PRO A 83 -1.06 -4.18 -12.87
CA PRO A 83 -2.48 -4.50 -13.13
C PRO A 83 -3.10 -5.51 -12.14
N TYR A 84 -2.29 -6.42 -11.61
CA TYR A 84 -2.75 -7.41 -10.62
C TYR A 84 -2.60 -6.95 -9.16
N SER A 85 -2.20 -5.69 -8.95
CA SER A 85 -2.09 -5.13 -7.60
C SER A 85 -3.42 -4.51 -7.21
N ILE A 86 -4.08 -5.09 -6.21
CA ILE A 86 -5.31 -4.56 -5.61
C ILE A 86 -5.02 -4.29 -4.15
N VAL A 87 -5.38 -3.10 -3.69
CA VAL A 87 -5.22 -2.67 -2.30
C VAL A 87 -6.59 -2.48 -1.69
N SER A 88 -6.84 -3.20 -0.59
CA SER A 88 -8.03 -2.94 0.24
C SER A 88 -7.82 -1.65 1.03
N ALA A 89 -8.61 -0.66 0.72
CA ALA A 89 -8.57 0.66 1.33
C ALA A 89 -9.90 0.99 2.02
N ARG A 90 -9.90 2.07 2.78
CA ARG A 90 -11.12 2.65 3.36
C ARG A 90 -11.05 4.17 3.30
N PHE A 91 -12.19 4.80 3.17
CA PHE A 91 -12.32 6.24 3.32
C PHE A 91 -12.09 6.63 4.78
N THR A 92 -11.37 7.72 5.01
CA THR A 92 -11.08 8.19 6.38
C THR A 92 -12.29 8.71 7.11
N GLU A 93 -13.25 9.32 6.40
CA GLU A 93 -14.42 9.97 6.99
C GLU A 93 -15.50 8.99 7.44
N ASN A 94 -15.86 8.05 6.56
CA ASN A 94 -17.00 7.17 6.78
C ASN A 94 -16.65 5.70 6.97
N GLN A 95 -15.35 5.36 6.91
CA GLN A 95 -14.80 4.01 7.10
C GLN A 95 -15.26 2.96 6.06
N HIS A 96 -15.95 3.36 4.99
CA HIS A 96 -16.36 2.44 3.93
C HIS A 96 -15.17 1.88 3.18
N LEU A 97 -15.25 0.58 2.91
CA LEU A 97 -14.23 -0.16 2.16
C LEU A 97 -14.35 0.13 0.67
N ALA A 98 -13.21 0.16 0.01
CA ALA A 98 -13.09 0.23 -1.43
C ALA A 98 -11.81 -0.47 -1.90
N ASN A 99 -11.79 -0.90 -3.14
CA ASN A 99 -10.62 -1.49 -3.74
C ASN A 99 -9.90 -0.46 -4.62
N VAL A 100 -8.59 -0.33 -4.41
CA VAL A 100 -7.74 0.54 -5.22
C VAL A 100 -6.85 -0.30 -6.12
N SER A 101 -6.90 -0.02 -7.42
CA SER A 101 -6.10 -0.68 -8.45
C SER A 101 -5.45 0.35 -9.38
N TRP A 102 -4.47 -0.10 -10.17
CA TRP A 102 -3.87 0.73 -11.21
C TRP A 102 -4.28 0.20 -12.58
N GLU A 103 -5.14 0.96 -13.25
CA GLU A 103 -5.68 0.64 -14.58
C GLU A 103 -5.32 1.71 -15.61
N THR A 104 -4.68 2.77 -15.16
CA THR A 104 -4.26 3.88 -16.00
C THR A 104 -2.83 3.67 -16.50
N LYS A 105 -2.43 4.41 -17.53
CA LYS A 105 -1.02 4.45 -17.95
C LYS A 105 -0.22 5.53 -17.20
N ASP A 106 -0.89 6.31 -16.37
CA ASP A 106 -0.27 7.38 -15.58
C ASP A 106 0.03 6.86 -14.17
N TYR A 107 1.30 6.87 -13.79
CA TYR A 107 1.77 6.45 -12.48
C TYR A 107 1.28 7.31 -11.30
N LYS A 108 0.67 8.45 -11.58
CA LYS A 108 0.15 9.37 -10.57
C LYS A 108 -1.26 9.01 -10.12
N PHE A 109 -1.98 8.22 -10.91
CA PHE A 109 -3.40 7.96 -10.67
C PHE A 109 -3.69 6.46 -10.61
N GLY A 110 -4.63 6.13 -9.75
CA GLY A 110 -5.27 4.82 -9.66
C GLY A 110 -6.78 4.93 -9.83
N THR A 111 -7.42 3.78 -9.76
CA THR A 111 -8.88 3.63 -9.83
C THR A 111 -9.39 3.08 -8.52
N VAL A 112 -10.40 3.72 -7.95
CA VAL A 112 -11.14 3.23 -6.78
C VAL A 112 -12.41 2.58 -7.28
N LYS A 113 -12.63 1.33 -6.92
CA LYS A 113 -13.82 0.54 -7.27
C LYS A 113 -14.63 0.16 -6.04
N ASP A 114 -15.80 -0.38 -6.28
CA ASP A 114 -16.71 -0.90 -5.27
C ASP A 114 -17.22 0.18 -4.29
N ILE A 115 -17.36 1.42 -4.77
CA ILE A 115 -17.92 2.52 -3.99
C ILE A 115 -19.46 2.37 -4.04
N PRO A 116 -20.17 2.14 -2.90
CA PRO A 116 -21.62 2.05 -2.89
C PRO A 116 -22.29 3.29 -3.48
N LEU A 117 -23.39 3.14 -4.22
CA LEU A 117 -24.09 4.26 -4.91
C LEU A 117 -24.54 5.39 -3.97
N HIS A 118 -24.90 5.05 -2.72
CA HIS A 118 -25.33 6.02 -1.73
C HIS A 118 -24.18 6.88 -1.18
N LEU A 119 -22.93 6.46 -1.44
CA LEU A 119 -21.75 7.24 -1.14
C LEU A 119 -21.44 8.15 -2.33
N ASN A 120 -21.25 9.41 -2.04
CA ASN A 120 -20.86 10.42 -3.02
C ASN A 120 -19.52 11.05 -2.61
N PRO A 121 -18.40 10.35 -2.80
CA PRO A 121 -17.09 10.87 -2.44
C PRO A 121 -16.82 12.17 -3.17
N GLN A 122 -16.19 13.10 -2.49
CA GLN A 122 -15.81 14.38 -3.02
C GLN A 122 -14.32 14.41 -3.40
N LYS A 123 -13.99 15.31 -4.31
CA LYS A 123 -12.56 15.58 -4.58
C LYS A 123 -11.86 16.00 -3.30
N GLY A 124 -10.72 15.32 -3.03
CA GLY A 124 -9.93 15.54 -1.81
C GLY A 124 -10.18 14.52 -0.70
N ASP A 125 -11.24 13.71 -0.79
CA ASP A 125 -11.49 12.64 0.17
C ASP A 125 -10.31 11.67 0.19
N THR A 126 -9.89 11.29 1.39
CA THR A 126 -8.67 10.51 1.60
C THR A 126 -8.99 9.03 1.81
N LEU A 127 -8.19 8.18 1.16
CA LEU A 127 -8.19 6.75 1.37
C LEU A 127 -6.90 6.30 2.05
N VAL A 128 -7.07 5.41 3.03
CA VAL A 128 -5.99 4.74 3.75
C VAL A 128 -6.19 3.22 3.67
N THR A 129 -5.14 2.44 3.94
CA THR A 129 -5.25 0.98 4.02
C THR A 129 -6.28 0.57 5.06
N SER A 130 -7.10 -0.44 4.74
CA SER A 130 -8.18 -0.90 5.60
C SER A 130 -7.69 -1.67 6.84
N GLY A 131 -6.54 -2.35 6.73
CA GLY A 131 -6.04 -3.29 7.72
C GLY A 131 -6.61 -4.71 7.58
N PHE A 132 -7.52 -4.96 6.62
CA PHE A 132 -8.09 -6.29 6.39
C PHE A 132 -7.22 -7.20 5.52
N SER A 133 -6.15 -6.68 4.94
CA SER A 133 -5.12 -7.51 4.35
C SER A 133 -3.98 -7.68 5.34
N ASN A 134 -3.43 -8.87 5.45
CA ASN A 134 -2.24 -9.13 6.28
C ASN A 134 -0.97 -8.45 5.74
N ILE A 135 -1.08 -7.69 4.63
CA ILE A 135 0.03 -7.04 3.94
C ILE A 135 0.36 -5.68 4.55
N TYR A 136 -0.68 -4.90 4.89
CA TYR A 136 -0.52 -3.54 5.40
C TYR A 136 -1.29 -3.34 6.71
N PRO A 137 -0.68 -2.69 7.72
CA PRO A 137 -1.44 -2.15 8.84
C PRO A 137 -2.53 -1.20 8.36
N ALA A 138 -3.56 -1.02 9.17
CA ALA A 138 -4.59 -0.02 8.91
C ALA A 138 -4.03 1.40 8.98
N GLY A 139 -4.54 2.31 8.14
CA GLY A 139 -4.26 3.75 8.26
C GLY A 139 -3.08 4.28 7.46
N ILE A 140 -2.41 3.43 6.65
CA ILE A 140 -1.35 3.92 5.75
C ILE A 140 -2.00 4.63 4.56
N LEU A 141 -1.52 5.81 4.22
CA LEU A 141 -2.08 6.62 3.15
C LEU A 141 -1.96 5.93 1.79
N VAL A 142 -3.06 5.89 1.05
CA VAL A 142 -3.12 5.37 -0.32
C VAL A 142 -3.18 6.53 -1.31
N GLY A 143 -4.07 7.48 -1.08
CA GLY A 143 -4.23 8.65 -1.93
C GLY A 143 -5.50 9.44 -1.63
N THR A 144 -5.82 10.34 -2.55
CA THR A 144 -7.00 11.22 -2.45
C THR A 144 -7.84 11.13 -3.72
N ILE A 145 -9.17 11.25 -3.58
CA ILE A 145 -10.08 11.30 -4.73
C ILE A 145 -9.77 12.53 -5.59
N GLU A 146 -9.55 12.31 -6.86
CA GLU A 146 -9.36 13.36 -7.85
C GLU A 146 -10.69 13.76 -8.51
N GLU A 147 -11.45 12.75 -8.96
CA GLU A 147 -12.76 12.94 -9.61
C GLU A 147 -13.55 11.63 -9.61
N MET A 148 -14.87 11.73 -9.67
CA MET A 148 -15.76 10.60 -9.96
C MET A 148 -15.68 10.27 -11.44
N VAL A 149 -15.72 8.97 -11.77
CA VAL A 149 -15.68 8.48 -13.14
C VAL A 149 -16.99 7.73 -13.42
N GLU A 150 -17.53 7.91 -14.62
CA GLU A 150 -18.68 7.11 -15.05
C GLU A 150 -18.34 5.62 -14.97
N SER A 151 -19.22 4.86 -14.33
CA SER A 151 -19.07 3.42 -14.14
C SER A 151 -20.08 2.69 -15.00
N ASP A 152 -19.64 1.62 -15.66
CA ASP A 152 -20.55 0.69 -16.34
C ASP A 152 -21.36 -0.16 -15.36
N SER A 153 -20.99 -0.15 -14.08
CA SER A 153 -21.71 -0.86 -13.02
C SER A 153 -23.00 -0.12 -12.64
N LYS A 154 -24.08 -0.89 -12.48
CA LYS A 154 -25.36 -0.36 -11.98
C LYS A 154 -25.42 -0.29 -10.44
N ASP A 155 -24.50 -0.92 -9.76
CA ASP A 155 -24.53 -1.12 -8.31
C ASP A 155 -23.45 -0.34 -7.56
N PHE A 156 -22.38 0.05 -8.27
CA PHE A 156 -21.22 0.70 -7.65
C PHE A 156 -20.71 1.87 -8.49
N ASN A 157 -20.24 2.89 -7.79
CA ASN A 157 -19.51 4.01 -8.36
C ASN A 157 -18.02 3.68 -8.50
N THR A 158 -17.35 4.39 -9.39
CA THR A 158 -15.91 4.36 -9.61
C THR A 158 -15.35 5.77 -9.49
N ALA A 159 -14.15 5.89 -8.96
CA ALA A 159 -13.47 7.17 -8.86
C ALA A 159 -12.01 7.05 -9.29
N LYS A 160 -11.46 8.14 -9.80
CA LYS A 160 -10.04 8.32 -10.03
C LYS A 160 -9.38 8.80 -8.75
N LEU A 161 -8.30 8.17 -8.36
CA LEU A 161 -7.52 8.47 -7.17
C LEU A 161 -6.16 9.01 -7.59
N ARG A 162 -5.70 10.06 -6.93
CA ARG A 162 -4.31 10.51 -6.98
C ARG A 162 -3.54 9.78 -5.89
N PHE A 163 -2.53 8.99 -6.26
CA PHE A 163 -1.66 8.32 -5.30
C PHE A 163 -0.89 9.34 -4.45
N SER A 164 -0.73 9.03 -3.17
CA SER A 164 0.09 9.83 -2.23
C SER A 164 1.59 9.62 -2.46
N THR A 165 1.97 8.42 -2.93
CA THR A 165 3.37 8.07 -3.22
C THR A 165 3.81 8.67 -4.55
N ASN A 166 4.93 9.41 -4.54
CA ASN A 166 5.58 9.84 -5.77
C ASN A 166 6.55 8.76 -6.27
N PHE A 167 6.05 7.90 -7.18
CA PHE A 167 6.83 6.79 -7.71
C PHE A 167 8.03 7.23 -8.56
N SER A 168 8.01 8.42 -9.15
CA SER A 168 9.11 8.88 -10.03
C SER A 168 10.38 9.25 -9.27
N THR A 169 10.26 9.59 -7.98
CA THR A 169 11.38 10.01 -7.12
C THR A 169 11.65 9.06 -5.96
N LEU A 170 11.00 7.89 -5.97
CA LEU A 170 11.07 6.92 -4.87
C LEU A 170 12.48 6.36 -4.72
N ARG A 171 13.11 6.57 -3.56
CA ARG A 171 14.47 6.11 -3.25
C ARG A 171 14.55 5.29 -1.98
N HIS A 172 13.76 5.61 -0.96
CA HIS A 172 13.76 4.96 0.34
C HIS A 172 12.39 4.35 0.61
N VAL A 173 12.39 3.13 1.11
CA VAL A 173 11.19 2.38 1.43
C VAL A 173 11.37 1.65 2.75
N TYR A 174 10.26 1.19 3.31
CA TYR A 174 10.23 0.33 4.49
C TYR A 174 9.45 -0.94 4.16
N VAL A 175 10.05 -2.10 4.43
CA VAL A 175 9.36 -3.38 4.34
C VAL A 175 8.71 -3.67 5.68
N ILE A 176 7.41 -3.98 5.66
CA ILE A 176 6.60 -4.23 6.86
C ILE A 176 6.67 -5.71 7.19
N LYS A 177 7.21 -6.04 8.35
CA LYS A 177 7.15 -7.39 8.91
C LYS A 177 6.08 -7.44 9.99
N ASN A 178 5.02 -8.22 9.75
CA ASN A 178 4.03 -8.53 10.76
C ASN A 178 4.61 -9.61 11.69
N LEU A 179 4.76 -9.29 12.98
CA LEU A 179 5.38 -10.19 13.95
C LEU A 179 4.45 -11.35 14.35
N HIS A 180 3.15 -11.25 14.09
CA HIS A 180 2.15 -12.27 14.37
C HIS A 180 1.59 -12.94 13.11
N GLN A 181 2.25 -12.76 11.95
CA GLN A 181 1.80 -13.31 10.67
C GLN A 181 1.57 -14.83 10.76
N THR A 182 2.51 -15.55 11.35
CA THR A 182 2.46 -17.01 11.47
C THR A 182 1.25 -17.48 12.28
N GLU A 183 0.87 -16.75 13.33
CA GLU A 183 -0.30 -17.07 14.16
C GLU A 183 -1.60 -16.85 13.36
N ILE A 184 -1.69 -15.76 12.61
CA ILE A 184 -2.86 -15.44 11.78
C ILE A 184 -3.01 -16.47 10.66
N ASP A 185 -1.92 -16.83 9.99
CA ASP A 185 -1.92 -17.81 8.88
C ASP A 185 -2.35 -19.19 9.37
N SER A 186 -1.99 -19.59 10.61
CA SER A 186 -2.41 -20.85 11.21
C SER A 186 -3.93 -20.96 11.41
N LEU A 187 -4.63 -19.84 11.57
CA LEU A 187 -6.07 -19.77 11.75
C LEU A 187 -6.84 -19.75 10.42
N THR A 188 -6.18 -19.39 9.33
CA THR A 188 -6.80 -19.29 8.01
C THR A 188 -6.57 -20.52 7.12
N THR A 189 -5.67 -21.44 7.54
CA THR A 189 -5.36 -22.69 6.84
C THR A 189 -6.18 -23.85 7.41
N ASN A 190 -7.52 -23.81 7.20
CA ASN A 190 -8.43 -24.94 7.45
C ASN A 190 -9.14 -25.30 6.16
#